data_f34c7889b1697f89654a54880b04b823
#
_entry.id   f34c7889b1697f89654a54880b04b823
#
_cell.length_a   1.000
_cell.length_b   1.000
_cell.length_c   1.000
_cell.angle_alpha   90.00
_cell.angle_beta   90.00
_cell.angle_gamma   90.00
#
_symmetry.space_group_name_H-M   'P 1'
#
loop_
_entity.id
_entity.type
_entity.pdbx_description
1 polymer ?
#
loop_
_entity_poly.entity_id
_entity_poly.type
_entity_poly.pdbx_seq_one_letter_code
_entity_poly.pdbx_strand_id
1 'polypeptide(L)'
;MRRTILGVLGCLSVSQQMMAQTDSIAGAHELKNVEVKATKGVKSRFRIDNTDIIGQGQLIRAACCNLGESFTTNPSVDVSYSDAATGAKQIKLLGLSGTYVQMLTENIPNLRGASLPYSLGYVPGPWMQSIQVSKGASSVKNGYESTTGQINIEFLKPQGTDGVRANVYQDNELKTEVNLDGSIHLTDRLSTATLLHFENRQMDHDGNDDGFMDMPKLRQYNIMHRWAYVSPRWISQLMVRALHDERNGGQSRKHAAADSAELPYSTSVKTNRYEMQWKNGFTLNSDHNTSVALMMHGSWHDADNIFGMTRYDVTQKNGYAQLMFETDINEHNNISVGASLNHDYYDERFNPLGATPDAGSKATKETTPGLYAQYTYKLGEKLTIMPGLRWDHSSLYGGFVTPRLHIKYSPSDIFTLRTSIGKGYRTPHALAENVTLLASGREIIIDSDLKQEEAWNMGASVGMNIPLFGKNLELNAEYYYTDFKHQMIMNFDGARGEHTLSFENLDGKSYSHTFQVDATYPLLSGMTATAAFRFNDVKCTYDGVLRLKPLTSRYKGLLTMSGRKIVLSSILDC
;
A
#
# COMPACT_ATOMS: atom_id res chain seq x y z
N MET A 1 13.94 -35.02 18.59
CA MET A 1 12.74 -35.81 18.21
C MET A 1 11.69 -34.87 17.67
N ARG A 2 11.46 -34.92 16.36
CA ARG A 2 10.46 -34.09 15.66
C ARG A 2 9.05 -34.51 16.07
N ARG A 3 8.26 -33.58 16.57
CA ARG A 3 6.79 -33.72 16.62
C ARG A 3 6.18 -32.62 15.76
N THR A 4 5.79 -33.00 14.56
CA THR A 4 4.94 -32.22 13.67
C THR A 4 3.52 -32.30 14.23
N ILE A 5 2.96 -31.18 14.72
CA ILE A 5 1.54 -31.10 15.05
C ILE A 5 0.89 -30.28 13.94
N LEU A 6 0.06 -30.95 13.13
CA LEU A 6 -0.88 -30.29 12.23
C LEU A 6 -1.93 -29.56 13.05
N GLY A 7 -1.89 -28.24 13.04
CA GLY A 7 -2.96 -27.41 13.56
C GLY A 7 -4.09 -27.31 12.53
N VAL A 8 -5.27 -27.79 12.90
CA VAL A 8 -6.50 -27.68 12.09
C VAL A 8 -7.00 -26.22 12.20
N LEU A 9 -6.84 -25.45 11.12
CA LEU A 9 -7.47 -24.13 10.98
C LEU A 9 -8.98 -24.29 10.77
N GLY A 10 -9.75 -23.97 11.78
CA GLY A 10 -11.21 -23.87 11.69
C GLY A 10 -11.64 -22.42 11.40
N CYS A 11 -11.83 -22.06 10.13
CA CYS A 11 -12.59 -20.86 9.77
C CYS A 11 -14.07 -21.20 9.76
N LEU A 12 -14.80 -20.79 10.78
CA LEU A 12 -16.27 -20.82 10.79
C LEU A 12 -16.81 -19.52 10.19
N SER A 13 -17.16 -19.57 8.91
CA SER A 13 -17.98 -18.53 8.28
C SER A 13 -19.44 -19.01 8.24
N VAL A 14 -20.28 -18.39 9.05
CA VAL A 14 -21.75 -18.60 8.98
C VAL A 14 -22.31 -17.51 8.07
N SER A 15 -22.61 -17.88 6.83
CA SER A 15 -23.38 -17.04 5.91
C SER A 15 -24.80 -17.61 5.81
N GLN A 16 -25.78 -16.95 6.41
CA GLN A 16 -27.17 -17.16 6.06
C GLN A 16 -27.54 -16.25 4.87
N GLN A 17 -27.77 -16.86 3.72
CA GLN A 17 -28.37 -16.19 2.58
C GLN A 17 -29.90 -16.20 2.74
N MET A 18 -30.48 -15.02 2.98
CA MET A 18 -31.90 -14.80 2.70
C MET A 18 -32.04 -14.35 1.25
N MET A 19 -32.69 -15.17 0.44
CA MET A 19 -33.09 -14.82 -0.92
C MET A 19 -34.29 -13.87 -0.87
N ALA A 20 -34.11 -12.64 -1.32
CA ALA A 20 -35.21 -11.76 -1.70
C ALA A 20 -35.32 -11.76 -3.22
N GLN A 21 -36.52 -12.09 -3.72
CA GLN A 21 -36.88 -11.99 -5.12
C GLN A 21 -36.95 -10.51 -5.53
N THR A 22 -36.22 -10.15 -6.57
CA THR A 22 -36.31 -8.83 -7.21
C THR A 22 -37.23 -8.90 -8.38
N ASP A 23 -38.36 -8.18 -8.29
CA ASP A 23 -39.17 -7.85 -9.44
C ASP A 23 -38.50 -6.76 -10.28
N SER A 24 -38.48 -6.99 -11.58
CA SER A 24 -37.83 -6.15 -12.58
C SER A 24 -38.62 -4.84 -12.80
N ILE A 25 -37.96 -3.70 -12.59
CA ILE A 25 -38.40 -2.41 -13.14
C ILE A 25 -37.53 -2.13 -14.39
N ALA A 26 -38.20 -2.15 -15.54
CA ALA A 26 -37.64 -1.80 -16.83
C ALA A 26 -37.42 -0.28 -16.93
N GLY A 27 -36.23 0.16 -17.37
CA GLY A 27 -36.03 1.52 -17.89
C GLY A 27 -34.97 2.39 -17.20
N ALA A 28 -33.89 1.84 -16.67
CA ALA A 28 -32.70 2.61 -16.36
C ALA A 28 -31.58 2.17 -17.32
N HIS A 29 -31.03 3.09 -18.11
CA HIS A 29 -29.76 2.90 -18.77
C HIS A 29 -28.71 2.73 -17.66
N GLU A 30 -28.35 1.50 -17.35
CA GLU A 30 -27.23 1.17 -16.47
C GLU A 30 -25.97 1.75 -17.09
N LEU A 31 -25.40 2.76 -16.41
CA LEU A 31 -23.96 2.96 -16.48
C LEU A 31 -23.35 1.58 -16.17
N LYS A 32 -22.71 0.96 -17.16
CA LYS A 32 -22.02 -0.32 -16.96
C LYS A 32 -21.05 -0.13 -15.79
N ASN A 33 -21.52 -0.49 -14.61
CA ASN A 33 -20.61 -0.87 -13.54
C ASN A 33 -19.73 -1.93 -14.16
N VAL A 34 -18.47 -1.61 -14.40
CA VAL A 34 -17.46 -2.61 -14.66
C VAL A 34 -17.32 -3.34 -13.34
N GLU A 35 -18.25 -4.24 -13.05
CA GLU A 35 -18.01 -5.31 -12.09
C GLU A 35 -16.79 -6.04 -12.63
N VAL A 36 -15.63 -5.69 -12.12
CA VAL A 36 -14.45 -6.52 -12.24
C VAL A 36 -14.78 -7.75 -11.40
N LYS A 37 -15.48 -8.72 -11.98
CA LYS A 37 -15.54 -10.07 -11.44
C LYS A 37 -14.11 -10.55 -11.46
N ALA A 38 -13.39 -10.31 -10.36
CA ALA A 38 -12.01 -10.73 -10.16
C ALA A 38 -12.00 -12.25 -10.01
N THR A 39 -12.13 -12.94 -11.12
CA THR A 39 -11.72 -14.32 -11.26
C THR A 39 -10.22 -14.30 -11.52
N LYS A 40 -9.44 -14.60 -10.45
CA LYS A 40 -7.98 -14.86 -10.43
C LYS A 40 -7.12 -13.69 -10.89
N GLY A 41 -6.06 -13.36 -10.17
CA GLY A 41 -5.00 -12.39 -10.41
C GLY A 41 -4.67 -12.04 -11.87
N VAL A 42 -5.68 -11.58 -12.60
CA VAL A 42 -5.60 -11.28 -14.02
C VAL A 42 -5.08 -9.86 -14.13
N LYS A 43 -3.91 -9.71 -14.75
CA LYS A 43 -3.48 -8.41 -15.26
C LYS A 43 -4.58 -7.90 -16.17
N SER A 44 -5.24 -6.82 -15.79
CA SER A 44 -6.37 -6.29 -16.56
C SER A 44 -5.91 -5.92 -17.98
N ARG A 45 -6.36 -6.68 -18.97
CA ARG A 45 -6.08 -6.44 -20.39
C ARG A 45 -6.52 -5.05 -20.86
N PHE A 46 -7.52 -4.49 -20.18
CA PHE A 46 -8.15 -3.22 -20.56
C PHE A 46 -7.44 -2.00 -19.98
N ARG A 47 -6.64 -2.16 -18.91
CA ARG A 47 -5.89 -1.05 -18.32
C ARG A 47 -4.64 -0.72 -19.13
N ILE A 48 -4.31 0.58 -19.19
CA ILE A 48 -3.09 1.05 -19.84
C ILE A 48 -1.86 0.78 -18.98
N ASP A 49 -2.00 0.93 -17.67
CA ASP A 49 -0.98 0.67 -16.67
C ASP A 49 -0.79 -0.84 -16.41
N ASN A 50 0.41 -1.23 -16.02
CA ASN A 50 0.71 -2.60 -15.61
C ASN A 50 0.26 -2.82 -14.17
N THR A 51 -1.03 -3.16 -14.01
CA THR A 51 -1.69 -3.31 -12.70
C THR A 51 -2.09 -4.74 -12.44
N ASP A 52 -1.64 -5.27 -11.31
CA ASP A 52 -2.11 -6.53 -10.74
C ASP A 52 -3.29 -6.23 -9.80
N ILE A 53 -4.38 -7.00 -9.90
CA ILE A 53 -5.56 -6.85 -9.05
C ILE A 53 -5.67 -8.09 -8.16
N ILE A 54 -5.60 -7.88 -6.84
CA ILE A 54 -5.87 -8.89 -5.82
C ILE A 54 -7.31 -8.68 -5.37
N GLY A 55 -8.21 -9.56 -5.81
CA GLY A 55 -9.63 -9.44 -5.49
C GLY A 55 -10.01 -10.16 -4.20
N GLN A 56 -11.21 -9.87 -3.69
CA GLN A 56 -11.73 -10.40 -2.42
C GLN A 56 -11.61 -11.94 -2.32
N GLY A 57 -11.87 -12.66 -3.40
CA GLY A 57 -11.75 -14.12 -3.40
C GLY A 57 -10.32 -14.64 -3.21
N GLN A 58 -9.27 -13.85 -3.54
CA GLN A 58 -7.88 -14.18 -3.25
C GLN A 58 -7.53 -13.82 -1.79
N LEU A 59 -8.00 -12.65 -1.33
CA LEU A 59 -7.80 -12.19 0.06
C LEU A 59 -8.41 -13.18 1.07
N ILE A 60 -9.63 -13.65 0.83
CA ILE A 60 -10.29 -14.67 1.68
C ILE A 60 -9.52 -15.99 1.65
N ARG A 61 -9.06 -16.46 0.48
CA ARG A 61 -8.31 -17.73 0.39
C ARG A 61 -6.95 -17.67 1.07
N ALA A 62 -6.29 -16.52 1.03
CA ALA A 62 -5.02 -16.32 1.70
C ALA A 62 -5.18 -16.13 3.22
N ALA A 63 -6.44 -16.12 3.74
CA ALA A 63 -6.76 -15.86 5.15
C ALA A 63 -6.03 -14.61 5.69
N CYS A 64 -5.95 -13.55 4.87
CA CYS A 64 -5.17 -12.36 5.17
C CYS A 64 -5.78 -11.63 6.37
N CYS A 65 -5.03 -11.49 7.44
CA CYS A 65 -5.42 -10.74 8.62
C CYS A 65 -5.31 -9.22 8.38
N ASN A 66 -4.31 -8.80 7.61
CA ASN A 66 -4.05 -7.38 7.31
C ASN A 66 -3.49 -7.18 5.90
N LEU A 67 -3.33 -5.91 5.51
CA LEU A 67 -2.82 -5.54 4.19
C LEU A 67 -1.43 -6.16 3.89
N GLY A 68 -0.53 -6.22 4.87
CA GLY A 68 0.81 -6.80 4.68
C GLY A 68 0.75 -8.26 4.24
N GLU A 69 -0.12 -9.05 4.83
CA GLU A 69 -0.26 -10.48 4.51
C GLU A 69 -0.90 -10.73 3.15
N SER A 70 -1.61 -9.73 2.61
CA SER A 70 -2.30 -9.83 1.33
C SER A 70 -1.38 -9.97 0.12
N PHE A 71 -0.10 -9.66 0.28
CA PHE A 71 0.88 -9.72 -0.81
C PHE A 71 1.69 -11.02 -0.86
N THR A 72 1.49 -11.95 0.06
CA THR A 72 2.28 -13.21 0.15
C THR A 72 2.24 -14.03 -1.13
N THR A 73 1.15 -13.97 -1.89
CA THR A 73 1.00 -14.67 -3.17
C THR A 73 1.23 -13.77 -4.39
N ASN A 74 1.64 -12.51 -4.19
CA ASN A 74 1.95 -11.58 -5.27
C ASN A 74 3.47 -11.58 -5.55
N PRO A 75 3.92 -11.90 -6.78
CA PRO A 75 5.34 -11.94 -7.08
C PRO A 75 5.99 -10.57 -7.16
N SER A 76 5.21 -9.50 -7.31
CA SER A 76 5.72 -8.14 -7.56
C SER A 76 6.00 -7.36 -6.29
N VAL A 77 5.35 -7.71 -5.17
CA VAL A 77 5.51 -7.04 -3.87
C VAL A 77 6.23 -7.96 -2.90
N ASP A 78 7.27 -7.46 -2.28
CA ASP A 78 7.90 -8.11 -1.13
C ASP A 78 7.35 -7.52 0.14
N VAL A 79 7.07 -8.38 1.11
CA VAL A 79 6.71 -7.98 2.48
C VAL A 79 7.68 -8.64 3.44
N SER A 80 8.26 -7.85 4.32
CA SER A 80 9.13 -8.33 5.38
C SER A 80 8.86 -7.54 6.65
N TYR A 81 9.23 -8.10 7.79
CA TYR A 81 9.30 -7.31 9.02
C TYR A 81 10.49 -6.35 8.93
N SER A 82 10.32 -5.11 9.38
CA SER A 82 11.41 -4.13 9.50
C SER A 82 12.22 -4.38 10.77
N ASP A 83 11.56 -4.81 11.83
CA ASP A 83 12.14 -5.21 13.10
C ASP A 83 11.20 -6.18 13.86
N ALA A 84 11.76 -6.99 14.75
CA ALA A 84 11.01 -7.92 15.59
C ALA A 84 10.39 -7.21 16.80
N ALA A 85 11.06 -6.19 17.36
CA ALA A 85 10.67 -5.57 18.61
C ALA A 85 9.30 -4.86 18.52
N THR A 86 8.97 -4.27 17.38
CA THR A 86 7.69 -3.57 17.15
C THR A 86 6.75 -4.32 16.21
N GLY A 87 7.24 -5.36 15.53
CA GLY A 87 6.48 -6.13 14.54
C GLY A 87 6.03 -5.30 13.33
N ALA A 88 6.74 -4.20 13.04
CA ALA A 88 6.46 -3.38 11.88
C ALA A 88 6.76 -4.13 10.59
N LYS A 89 5.85 -4.04 9.63
CA LYS A 89 5.99 -4.63 8.29
C LYS A 89 6.32 -3.55 7.27
N GLN A 90 7.20 -3.86 6.35
CA GLN A 90 7.53 -3.00 5.21
C GLN A 90 7.26 -3.72 3.89
N ILE A 91 6.90 -2.96 2.88
CA ILE A 91 6.82 -3.46 1.51
C ILE A 91 8.01 -2.97 0.70
N LYS A 92 8.34 -3.74 -0.35
CA LYS A 92 9.23 -3.31 -1.42
C LYS A 92 8.55 -3.56 -2.75
N LEU A 93 8.64 -2.60 -3.64
CA LEU A 93 8.16 -2.70 -5.01
C LEU A 93 9.29 -2.32 -5.95
N LEU A 94 9.55 -3.15 -6.96
CA LEU A 94 10.69 -2.99 -7.89
C LEU A 94 12.05 -2.92 -7.15
N GLY A 95 12.19 -3.70 -6.07
CA GLY A 95 13.39 -3.75 -5.23
C GLY A 95 13.61 -2.53 -4.32
N LEU A 96 12.72 -1.54 -4.34
CA LEU A 96 12.83 -0.29 -3.58
C LEU A 96 11.85 -0.26 -2.41
N SER A 97 12.19 0.51 -1.35
CA SER A 97 11.39 0.66 -0.13
C SER A 97 9.96 1.13 -0.41
N GLY A 98 9.04 0.75 0.44
CA GLY A 98 7.64 1.20 0.43
C GLY A 98 7.45 2.72 0.52
N THR A 99 8.46 3.47 0.99
CA THR A 99 8.48 4.93 0.96
C THR A 99 8.38 5.51 -0.46
N TYR A 100 8.81 4.76 -1.48
CA TYR A 100 8.72 5.15 -2.90
C TYR A 100 7.46 4.62 -3.60
N VAL A 101 6.63 3.88 -2.88
CA VAL A 101 5.33 3.39 -3.34
C VAL A 101 4.25 4.34 -2.84
N GLN A 102 3.48 4.92 -3.75
CA GLN A 102 2.35 5.74 -3.35
C GLN A 102 1.20 4.86 -2.85
N MET A 103 0.88 4.99 -1.57
CA MET A 103 -0.27 4.31 -0.98
C MET A 103 -1.54 5.14 -1.20
N LEU A 104 -2.58 4.49 -1.72
CA LEU A 104 -3.88 5.10 -1.96
C LEU A 104 -4.98 4.34 -1.24
N THR A 105 -5.95 5.06 -0.73
CA THR A 105 -7.24 4.53 -0.31
C THR A 105 -8.31 5.06 -1.24
N GLU A 106 -8.88 4.16 -2.04
CA GLU A 106 -9.91 4.52 -3.02
C GLU A 106 -9.50 5.69 -3.93
N ASN A 107 -8.28 5.63 -4.47
CA ASN A 107 -7.63 6.61 -5.35
C ASN A 107 -7.27 7.95 -4.70
N ILE A 108 -7.27 8.06 -3.37
CA ILE A 108 -6.80 9.24 -2.65
C ILE A 108 -5.51 8.88 -1.91
N PRO A 109 -4.43 9.71 -1.98
CA PRO A 109 -3.20 9.50 -1.22
C PRO A 109 -3.47 9.38 0.28
N ASN A 110 -2.95 8.31 0.90
CA ASN A 110 -3.15 7.99 2.30
C ASN A 110 -2.02 7.08 2.82
N LEU A 111 -1.96 6.81 4.14
CA LEU A 111 -1.00 5.90 4.79
C LEU A 111 0.46 6.25 4.47
N ARG A 112 0.81 7.53 4.60
CA ARG A 112 2.13 8.11 4.31
C ARG A 112 2.70 8.82 5.53
N GLY A 113 4.00 9.18 5.49
CA GLY A 113 4.67 9.89 6.58
C GLY A 113 4.71 9.08 7.88
N ALA A 114 4.29 9.67 9.00
CA ALA A 114 4.34 9.04 10.31
C ALA A 114 3.50 7.76 10.44
N SER A 115 2.47 7.60 9.59
CA SER A 115 1.67 6.36 9.59
C SER A 115 2.34 5.20 8.85
N LEU A 116 3.33 5.48 7.99
CA LEU A 116 3.92 4.50 7.07
C LEU A 116 4.50 3.25 7.77
N PRO A 117 5.27 3.36 8.87
CA PRO A 117 5.93 2.21 9.50
C PRO A 117 4.98 1.08 9.92
N TYR A 118 3.77 1.43 10.36
CA TYR A 118 2.77 0.46 10.83
C TYR A 118 1.52 0.36 9.93
N SER A 119 1.49 1.11 8.82
CA SER A 119 0.33 1.28 7.94
C SER A 119 -0.26 -0.03 7.42
N LEU A 120 0.59 -1.03 7.16
CA LEU A 120 0.17 -2.33 6.65
C LEU A 120 -0.67 -3.11 7.69
N GLY A 121 -0.42 -2.88 8.98
CA GLY A 121 -1.20 -3.46 10.06
C GLY A 121 -2.51 -2.71 10.34
N TYR A 122 -2.64 -1.46 9.89
CA TYR A 122 -3.84 -0.67 10.14
C TYR A 122 -5.04 -1.05 9.27
N VAL A 123 -4.82 -1.80 8.19
CA VAL A 123 -5.87 -2.17 7.24
C VAL A 123 -6.24 -3.64 7.42
N PRO A 124 -7.40 -3.93 8.05
CA PRO A 124 -7.86 -5.31 8.24
C PRO A 124 -8.17 -6.00 6.91
N GLY A 125 -7.75 -7.26 6.76
CA GLY A 125 -7.97 -8.07 5.57
C GLY A 125 -9.43 -8.17 5.15
N PRO A 126 -10.35 -8.50 6.08
CA PRO A 126 -11.78 -8.63 5.78
C PRO A 126 -12.46 -7.35 5.29
N TRP A 127 -11.86 -6.16 5.53
CA TRP A 127 -12.42 -4.88 5.07
C TRP A 127 -12.13 -4.60 3.60
N MET A 128 -11.16 -5.29 3.00
CA MET A 128 -10.72 -5.03 1.64
C MET A 128 -11.59 -5.75 0.61
N GLN A 129 -12.09 -5.01 -0.35
CA GLN A 129 -12.75 -5.53 -1.54
C GLN A 129 -11.73 -5.95 -2.59
N SER A 130 -10.71 -5.12 -2.80
CA SER A 130 -9.58 -5.41 -3.69
C SER A 130 -8.37 -4.54 -3.37
N ILE A 131 -7.21 -5.01 -3.81
CA ILE A 131 -5.96 -4.24 -3.84
C ILE A 131 -5.51 -4.17 -5.30
N GLN A 132 -5.10 -2.99 -5.73
CA GLN A 132 -4.56 -2.74 -7.07
C GLN A 132 -3.10 -2.34 -6.93
N VAL A 133 -2.20 -3.14 -7.50
CA VAL A 133 -0.75 -2.89 -7.49
C VAL A 133 -0.33 -2.47 -8.89
N SER A 134 -0.13 -1.17 -9.09
CA SER A 134 0.34 -0.59 -10.35
C SER A 134 1.85 -0.37 -10.27
N LYS A 135 2.58 -0.91 -11.24
CA LYS A 135 4.05 -0.84 -11.29
C LYS A 135 4.53 0.25 -12.23
N GLY A 136 5.63 0.89 -11.86
CA GLY A 136 6.21 1.99 -12.61
C GLY A 136 5.54 3.33 -12.33
N ALA A 137 5.88 4.35 -13.14
CA ALA A 137 5.23 5.66 -13.03
C ALA A 137 3.70 5.50 -13.20
N SER A 138 2.91 6.09 -12.32
CA SER A 138 1.44 6.03 -12.38
C SER A 138 0.85 7.25 -13.10
N SER A 139 -0.49 7.34 -13.20
CA SER A 139 -1.17 8.53 -13.75
C SER A 139 -0.85 9.80 -12.96
N VAL A 140 -0.71 10.95 -13.64
CA VAL A 140 -0.54 12.28 -13.02
C VAL A 140 -1.75 12.72 -12.19
N LYS A 141 -2.91 12.10 -12.40
CA LYS A 141 -4.14 12.35 -11.63
C LYS A 141 -3.97 12.08 -10.14
N ASN A 142 -3.16 11.06 -9.79
CA ASN A 142 -3.00 10.59 -8.40
C ASN A 142 -1.88 11.32 -7.64
N GLY A 143 -1.32 12.40 -8.21
CA GLY A 143 -0.26 13.17 -7.58
C GLY A 143 1.14 12.87 -8.10
N TYR A 144 2.14 13.37 -7.40
CA TYR A 144 3.55 13.36 -7.81
C TYR A 144 4.40 12.28 -7.13
N GLU A 145 3.91 11.64 -6.05
CA GLU A 145 4.73 10.79 -5.17
C GLU A 145 5.01 9.37 -5.70
N SER A 146 4.31 8.91 -6.74
CA SER A 146 4.52 7.58 -7.30
C SER A 146 5.85 7.49 -8.04
N THR A 147 6.87 6.93 -7.39
CA THR A 147 8.20 6.70 -7.99
C THR A 147 8.31 5.28 -8.55
N THR A 148 8.02 4.26 -7.74
CA THR A 148 8.08 2.84 -8.16
C THR A 148 6.74 2.27 -8.56
N GLY A 149 5.68 2.94 -8.19
CA GLY A 149 4.31 2.54 -8.45
C GLY A 149 3.35 3.01 -7.38
N GLN A 150 2.16 2.45 -7.41
CA GLN A 150 1.14 2.74 -6.40
C GLN A 150 0.38 1.48 -6.00
N ILE A 151 -0.08 1.47 -4.76
CA ILE A 151 -0.95 0.45 -4.21
C ILE A 151 -2.25 1.14 -3.78
N ASN A 152 -3.34 0.82 -4.48
CA ASN A 152 -4.66 1.35 -4.16
C ASN A 152 -5.52 0.28 -3.46
N ILE A 153 -6.07 0.64 -2.31
CA ILE A 153 -6.91 -0.21 -1.49
C ILE A 153 -8.36 0.21 -1.68
N GLU A 154 -9.18 -0.72 -2.12
CA GLU A 154 -10.63 -0.54 -2.20
C GLU A 154 -11.28 -1.25 -1.02
N PHE A 155 -12.00 -0.51 -0.19
CA PHE A 155 -12.78 -1.09 0.91
C PHE A 155 -14.15 -1.56 0.45
N LEU A 156 -14.78 -2.42 1.26
CA LEU A 156 -16.16 -2.83 1.08
C LEU A 156 -17.08 -1.62 0.97
N LYS A 157 -17.95 -1.63 -0.05
CA LYS A 157 -18.86 -0.51 -0.35
C LYS A 157 -20.21 -0.69 0.31
N PRO A 158 -20.87 0.40 0.77
CA PRO A 158 -22.23 0.32 1.34
C PRO A 158 -23.31 -0.17 0.36
N GLN A 159 -23.07 0.00 -0.94
CA GLN A 159 -24.01 -0.40 -2.02
C GLN A 159 -24.00 -1.90 -2.33
N GLY A 160 -23.26 -2.70 -1.58
CA GLY A 160 -23.25 -4.15 -1.70
C GLY A 160 -24.58 -4.78 -1.27
N THR A 161 -24.56 -6.06 -0.96
CA THR A 161 -25.71 -6.77 -0.40
C THR A 161 -25.93 -6.35 1.04
N ASP A 162 -27.18 -6.08 1.41
CA ASP A 162 -27.57 -5.88 2.81
C ASP A 162 -27.22 -7.11 3.64
N GLY A 163 -26.82 -6.90 4.86
CA GLY A 163 -26.50 -7.97 5.79
C GLY A 163 -25.39 -7.65 6.75
N VAL A 164 -25.15 -8.59 7.64
CA VAL A 164 -24.08 -8.55 8.64
C VAL A 164 -23.15 -9.74 8.40
N ARG A 165 -21.85 -9.50 8.44
CA ARG A 165 -20.83 -10.54 8.37
C ARG A 165 -19.95 -10.45 9.60
N ALA A 166 -19.60 -11.61 10.15
CA ALA A 166 -18.66 -11.74 11.23
C ALA A 166 -17.51 -12.67 10.77
N ASN A 167 -16.30 -12.31 11.12
CA ASN A 167 -15.11 -13.13 10.92
C ASN A 167 -14.32 -13.15 12.22
N VAL A 168 -13.92 -14.33 12.66
CA VAL A 168 -13.07 -14.53 13.83
C VAL A 168 -11.88 -15.37 13.41
N TYR A 169 -10.69 -14.90 13.74
CA TYR A 169 -9.44 -15.60 13.54
C TYR A 169 -8.72 -15.78 14.87
N GLN A 170 -8.12 -16.93 15.06
CA GLN A 170 -7.23 -17.20 16.20
C GLN A 170 -6.09 -18.13 15.74
N ASP A 171 -4.88 -17.82 16.16
CA ASP A 171 -3.71 -18.69 15.92
C ASP A 171 -3.24 -19.42 17.19
N ASN A 172 -2.16 -20.17 17.04
CA ASN A 172 -1.55 -20.95 18.15
C ASN A 172 -0.84 -20.08 19.21
N GLU A 173 -0.59 -18.82 18.93
CA GLU A 173 -0.04 -17.82 19.87
C GLU A 173 -1.15 -17.02 20.57
N LEU A 174 -2.41 -17.47 20.46
CA LEU A 174 -3.60 -16.82 20.99
C LEU A 174 -3.79 -15.37 20.47
N LYS A 175 -3.20 -15.04 19.31
CA LYS A 175 -3.59 -13.86 18.57
C LYS A 175 -5.05 -14.02 18.15
N THR A 176 -5.90 -13.12 18.59
CA THR A 176 -7.33 -13.15 18.31
C THR A 176 -7.72 -11.92 17.51
N GLU A 177 -8.39 -12.11 16.40
CA GLU A 177 -8.98 -11.04 15.59
C GLU A 177 -10.48 -11.26 15.46
N VAL A 178 -11.24 -10.18 15.62
CA VAL A 178 -12.69 -10.16 15.42
C VAL A 178 -13.02 -9.04 14.45
N ASN A 179 -13.66 -9.40 13.35
CA ASN A 179 -14.16 -8.45 12.37
C ASN A 179 -15.68 -8.58 12.29
N LEU A 180 -16.36 -7.45 12.32
CA LEU A 180 -17.81 -7.36 12.13
C LEU A 180 -18.07 -6.25 11.13
N ASP A 181 -18.78 -6.55 10.06
CA ASP A 181 -19.23 -5.54 9.11
C ASP A 181 -20.70 -5.72 8.79
N GLY A 182 -21.37 -4.58 8.59
CA GLY A 182 -22.78 -4.57 8.22
C GLY A 182 -23.10 -3.41 7.27
N SER A 183 -23.94 -3.68 6.29
CA SER A 183 -24.45 -2.69 5.35
C SER A 183 -25.96 -2.76 5.25
N ILE A 184 -26.58 -1.61 5.00
CA ILE A 184 -28.03 -1.47 4.86
C ILE A 184 -28.37 -0.36 3.86
N HIS A 185 -29.36 -0.60 3.02
CA HIS A 185 -29.99 0.42 2.17
C HIS A 185 -31.04 1.18 2.99
N LEU A 186 -30.77 2.47 3.21
CA LEU A 186 -31.73 3.36 3.91
C LEU A 186 -32.83 3.84 2.96
N THR A 187 -32.47 4.02 1.69
CA THR A 187 -33.39 4.33 0.57
C THR A 187 -32.81 3.73 -0.71
N ASP A 188 -33.55 3.78 -1.82
CA ASP A 188 -33.06 3.32 -3.15
C ASP A 188 -31.76 4.00 -3.59
N ARG A 189 -31.38 5.13 -2.98
CA ARG A 189 -30.21 5.93 -3.35
C ARG A 189 -29.18 6.09 -2.24
N LEU A 190 -29.56 5.84 -1.00
CA LEU A 190 -28.71 6.04 0.17
C LEU A 190 -28.45 4.73 0.89
N SER A 191 -27.20 4.34 0.96
CA SER A 191 -26.73 3.16 1.69
C SER A 191 -25.70 3.55 2.74
N THR A 192 -25.63 2.78 3.81
CA THR A 192 -24.62 2.95 4.87
C THR A 192 -23.99 1.61 5.23
N ALA A 193 -22.74 1.65 5.71
CA ALA A 193 -22.05 0.48 6.22
C ALA A 193 -21.16 0.85 7.42
N THR A 194 -21.04 -0.08 8.36
CA THR A 194 -20.11 0.00 9.48
C THR A 194 -19.20 -1.21 9.45
N LEU A 195 -17.91 -0.99 9.61
CA LEU A 195 -16.88 -2.01 9.69
C LEU A 195 -16.16 -1.86 11.03
N LEU A 196 -16.08 -2.94 11.80
CA LEU A 196 -15.43 -3.01 13.11
C LEU A 196 -14.32 -4.05 13.07
N HIS A 197 -13.19 -3.73 13.67
CA HIS A 197 -12.07 -4.66 13.83
C HIS A 197 -11.47 -4.53 15.22
N PHE A 198 -11.20 -5.67 15.81
CA PHE A 198 -10.47 -5.81 17.05
C PHE A 198 -9.39 -6.87 16.86
N GLU A 199 -8.15 -6.53 17.26
CA GLU A 199 -7.03 -7.48 17.30
C GLU A 199 -6.37 -7.43 18.67
N ASN A 200 -6.06 -8.62 19.22
CA ASN A 200 -5.40 -8.74 20.50
C ASN A 200 -4.42 -9.91 20.50
N ARG A 201 -3.16 -9.64 20.89
CA ARG A 201 -2.11 -10.62 21.16
C ARG A 201 -1.38 -10.20 22.41
N GLN A 202 -1.46 -11.00 23.48
CA GLN A 202 -0.89 -10.65 24.80
C GLN A 202 0.14 -11.68 25.30
N MET A 203 0.38 -12.75 24.53
CA MET A 203 1.36 -13.77 24.91
C MET A 203 2.77 -13.19 24.84
N ASP A 204 3.56 -13.52 25.84
CA ASP A 204 5.00 -13.29 25.91
C ASP A 204 5.65 -14.56 25.35
N HIS A 205 5.94 -14.58 24.05
CA HIS A 205 6.50 -15.72 23.34
C HIS A 205 7.94 -15.43 22.95
N ASP A 206 8.82 -16.33 23.39
CA ASP A 206 10.23 -16.36 23.08
C ASP A 206 10.53 -17.81 22.70
N GLY A 207 10.48 -18.11 21.40
CA GLY A 207 10.55 -19.47 20.87
C GLY A 207 11.98 -19.93 20.61
N ASN A 208 12.93 -19.02 20.57
CA ASN A 208 14.35 -19.28 20.35
C ASN A 208 15.19 -19.16 21.63
N ASP A 209 14.55 -18.81 22.76
CA ASP A 209 15.18 -18.64 24.10
C ASP A 209 16.32 -17.62 24.10
N ASP A 210 16.23 -16.53 23.32
CA ASP A 210 17.23 -15.45 23.29
C ASP A 210 16.95 -14.33 24.31
N GLY A 211 15.86 -14.45 25.05
CA GLY A 211 15.47 -13.49 26.07
C GLY A 211 14.65 -12.30 25.53
N PHE A 212 14.31 -12.29 24.24
CA PHE A 212 13.44 -11.28 23.62
C PHE A 212 12.14 -11.89 23.12
N MET A 213 11.10 -11.08 23.10
CA MET A 213 9.83 -11.50 22.50
C MET A 213 9.99 -11.59 20.96
N ASP A 214 9.61 -12.74 20.37
CA ASP A 214 9.62 -12.93 18.91
C ASP A 214 8.71 -11.94 18.19
N MET A 215 7.61 -11.56 18.84
CA MET A 215 6.64 -10.59 18.34
C MET A 215 6.10 -9.72 19.49
N PRO A 216 5.82 -8.44 19.28
CA PRO A 216 5.29 -7.56 20.31
C PRO A 216 3.87 -7.97 20.71
N LYS A 217 3.51 -7.70 21.96
CA LYS A 217 2.10 -7.66 22.36
C LYS A 217 1.38 -6.59 21.57
N LEU A 218 0.18 -6.88 21.14
CA LEU A 218 -0.59 -6.00 20.27
C LEU A 218 -2.04 -5.90 20.78
N ARG A 219 -2.57 -4.68 20.75
CA ARG A 219 -4.00 -4.42 20.91
C ARG A 219 -4.43 -3.34 19.92
N GLN A 220 -5.40 -3.67 19.07
CA GLN A 220 -5.91 -2.73 18.08
C GLN A 220 -7.44 -2.67 18.12
N TYR A 221 -7.96 -1.45 18.04
CA TYR A 221 -9.37 -1.16 17.82
C TYR A 221 -9.49 -0.30 16.58
N ASN A 222 -10.37 -0.66 15.66
CA ASN A 222 -10.53 0.05 14.40
C ASN A 222 -12.01 0.06 14.02
N ILE A 223 -12.54 1.25 13.76
CA ILE A 223 -13.92 1.45 13.32
C ILE A 223 -13.94 2.32 12.08
N MET A 224 -14.73 1.92 11.09
CA MET A 224 -15.00 2.69 9.89
C MET A 224 -16.50 2.75 9.67
N HIS A 225 -17.02 3.95 9.44
CA HIS A 225 -18.42 4.14 9.05
C HIS A 225 -18.50 4.88 7.72
N ARG A 226 -19.40 4.44 6.85
CA ARG A 226 -19.49 4.88 5.46
C ARG A 226 -20.93 5.18 5.07
N TRP A 227 -21.09 6.21 4.23
CA TRP A 227 -22.33 6.53 3.53
C TRP A 227 -22.05 6.61 2.04
N ALA A 228 -23.00 6.16 1.25
CA ALA A 228 -22.99 6.28 -0.21
C ALA A 228 -24.35 6.70 -0.71
N TYR A 229 -24.38 7.83 -1.38
CA TYR A 229 -25.53 8.30 -2.14
C TYR A 229 -25.23 8.11 -3.62
N VAL A 230 -26.13 7.43 -4.34
CA VAL A 230 -25.98 7.14 -5.76
C VAL A 230 -27.23 7.56 -6.50
N SER A 231 -27.08 8.45 -7.47
CA SER A 231 -28.12 8.83 -8.41
C SER A 231 -27.55 8.90 -9.84
N PRO A 232 -28.36 9.01 -10.89
CA PRO A 232 -27.86 9.02 -12.27
C PRO A 232 -26.85 10.14 -12.59
N ARG A 233 -26.92 11.26 -11.88
CA ARG A 233 -26.03 12.41 -12.12
C ARG A 233 -25.10 12.75 -10.97
N TRP A 234 -25.35 12.22 -9.78
CA TRP A 234 -24.56 12.55 -8.59
C TRP A 234 -24.27 11.31 -7.76
N ILE A 235 -22.99 11.10 -7.51
CA ILE A 235 -22.46 10.07 -6.60
C ILE A 235 -21.73 10.78 -5.49
N SER A 236 -22.08 10.50 -4.23
CA SER A 236 -21.38 11.02 -3.05
C SER A 236 -21.03 9.88 -2.11
N GLN A 237 -19.79 9.82 -1.67
CA GLN A 237 -19.29 8.80 -0.73
C GLN A 237 -18.56 9.49 0.40
N LEU A 238 -19.01 9.27 1.62
CA LEU A 238 -18.37 9.75 2.85
C LEU A 238 -17.89 8.56 3.65
N MET A 239 -16.68 8.65 4.19
CA MET A 239 -16.07 7.69 5.10
C MET A 239 -15.48 8.44 6.28
N VAL A 240 -15.73 7.95 7.50
CA VAL A 240 -15.03 8.34 8.72
C VAL A 240 -14.44 7.10 9.37
N ARG A 241 -13.24 7.24 9.94
CA ARG A 241 -12.50 6.14 10.56
C ARG A 241 -11.78 6.59 11.81
N ALA A 242 -11.75 5.73 12.82
CA ALA A 242 -10.93 5.87 14.01
C ALA A 242 -10.17 4.57 14.29
N LEU A 243 -8.89 4.71 14.60
CA LEU A 243 -7.97 3.63 14.92
C LEU A 243 -7.25 3.94 16.22
N HIS A 244 -7.15 2.94 17.08
CA HIS A 244 -6.21 2.89 18.21
C HIS A 244 -5.37 1.61 18.09
N ASP A 245 -4.04 1.76 18.14
CA ASP A 245 -3.07 0.63 18.04
C ASP A 245 -2.04 0.78 19.15
N GLU A 246 -1.82 -0.28 19.92
CA GLU A 246 -0.85 -0.33 20.98
C GLU A 246 0.03 -1.57 20.81
N ARG A 247 1.35 -1.37 20.81
CA ARG A 247 2.38 -2.41 20.64
C ARG A 247 3.40 -2.30 21.75
N ASN A 248 3.70 -3.42 22.41
CA ASN A 248 4.69 -3.49 23.47
C ASN A 248 5.59 -4.71 23.25
N GLY A 249 6.89 -4.47 23.06
CA GLY A 249 7.90 -5.48 22.73
C GLY A 249 9.16 -5.32 23.57
N GLY A 250 10.21 -6.04 23.21
CA GLY A 250 11.51 -6.04 23.86
C GLY A 250 11.81 -7.32 24.61
N GLN A 251 12.50 -7.24 25.75
CA GLN A 251 12.89 -8.42 26.53
C GLN A 251 11.69 -9.15 27.11
N SER A 252 11.75 -10.49 27.05
CA SER A 252 10.75 -11.37 27.66
C SER A 252 10.86 -11.33 29.19
N ARG A 253 9.71 -11.23 29.87
CA ARG A 253 9.66 -11.27 31.35
C ARG A 253 10.13 -12.61 31.92
N LYS A 254 10.14 -13.68 31.14
CA LYS A 254 10.61 -15.01 31.59
C LYS A 254 12.11 -15.04 31.87
N HIS A 255 12.88 -14.18 31.17
CA HIS A 255 14.34 -14.12 31.25
C HIS A 255 14.85 -12.84 31.93
N ALA A 256 13.97 -11.89 32.26
CA ALA A 256 14.35 -10.74 33.07
C ALA A 256 14.77 -11.26 34.46
N ALA A 257 16.07 -11.26 34.71
CA ALA A 257 16.61 -11.69 35.99
C ALA A 257 15.97 -10.85 37.12
N ALA A 258 15.35 -11.50 38.06
CA ALA A 258 14.65 -10.85 39.20
C ALA A 258 15.58 -9.94 40.05
N ASP A 259 16.91 -10.05 39.86
CA ASP A 259 17.94 -9.35 40.62
C ASP A 259 18.76 -8.34 39.82
N SER A 260 18.44 -8.07 38.50
CA SER A 260 19.15 -7.05 37.75
C SER A 260 18.68 -5.66 38.15
N ALA A 261 19.58 -4.80 38.58
CA ALA A 261 19.32 -3.38 38.84
C ALA A 261 19.06 -2.59 37.52
N GLU A 262 19.26 -3.20 36.37
CA GLU A 262 19.02 -2.62 35.05
C GLU A 262 17.59 -2.89 34.59
N LEU A 263 16.93 -1.84 34.11
CA LEU A 263 15.61 -1.97 33.49
C LEU A 263 15.74 -2.78 32.20
N PRO A 264 14.88 -3.79 31.98
CA PRO A 264 14.92 -4.56 30.75
C PRO A 264 14.61 -3.68 29.53
N TYR A 265 15.31 -3.94 28.43
CA TYR A 265 15.01 -3.25 27.17
C TYR A 265 13.55 -3.47 26.76
N SER A 266 12.85 -2.38 26.51
CA SER A 266 11.43 -2.43 26.11
C SER A 266 11.14 -1.45 25.00
N THR A 267 10.16 -1.80 24.16
CA THR A 267 9.61 -0.92 23.15
C THR A 267 8.12 -0.73 23.40
N SER A 268 7.63 0.49 23.20
CA SER A 268 6.21 0.81 23.29
C SER A 268 5.84 1.77 22.18
N VAL A 269 4.81 1.43 21.42
CA VAL A 269 4.27 2.26 20.35
C VAL A 269 2.77 2.38 20.57
N LYS A 270 2.28 3.61 20.76
CA LYS A 270 0.85 3.91 20.92
C LYS A 270 0.44 4.87 19.82
N THR A 271 -0.55 4.47 19.04
CA THR A 271 -1.02 5.27 17.92
C THR A 271 -2.52 5.52 18.03
N ASN A 272 -2.91 6.78 17.80
CA ASN A 272 -4.29 7.16 17.54
C ASN A 272 -4.37 7.79 16.14
N ARG A 273 -5.33 7.35 15.34
CA ARG A 273 -5.52 7.89 13.99
C ARG A 273 -6.99 8.10 13.69
N TYR A 274 -7.32 9.28 13.20
CA TYR A 274 -8.65 9.68 12.77
C TYR A 274 -8.60 10.10 11.32
N GLU A 275 -9.55 9.65 10.52
CA GLU A 275 -9.60 9.92 9.09
C GLU A 275 -11.01 10.26 8.65
N MET A 276 -11.10 11.20 7.71
CA MET A 276 -12.33 11.52 6.99
C MET A 276 -12.01 11.60 5.50
N GLN A 277 -12.84 10.97 4.68
CA GLN A 277 -12.71 11.01 3.23
C GLN A 277 -14.08 11.28 2.63
N TRP A 278 -14.15 12.26 1.73
CA TRP A 278 -15.39 12.61 1.04
C TRP A 278 -15.14 12.75 -0.46
N LYS A 279 -15.90 12.00 -1.24
CA LYS A 279 -15.81 11.99 -2.71
C LYS A 279 -17.18 12.35 -3.29
N ASN A 280 -17.19 13.28 -4.23
CA ASN A 280 -18.37 13.68 -4.98
C ASN A 280 -18.06 13.64 -6.47
N GLY A 281 -18.93 13.01 -7.24
CA GLY A 281 -18.87 12.97 -8.69
C GLY A 281 -20.18 13.45 -9.29
N PHE A 282 -20.08 14.36 -10.25
CA PHE A 282 -21.24 14.90 -10.99
C PHE A 282 -21.06 14.59 -12.47
N THR A 283 -22.02 13.89 -13.06
CA THR A 283 -22.11 13.69 -14.51
C THR A 283 -22.81 14.89 -15.13
N LEU A 284 -22.09 15.65 -15.94
CA LEU A 284 -22.59 16.83 -16.63
C LEU A 284 -23.22 16.46 -17.98
N ASN A 285 -22.56 15.56 -18.72
CA ASN A 285 -23.04 15.03 -19.98
C ASN A 285 -22.66 13.55 -20.09
N SER A 286 -23.67 12.68 -20.20
CA SER A 286 -23.48 11.23 -20.31
C SER A 286 -22.96 10.79 -21.68
N ASP A 287 -23.32 11.51 -22.76
CA ASP A 287 -22.94 11.14 -24.13
C ASP A 287 -21.44 11.29 -24.37
N HIS A 288 -20.82 12.26 -23.69
CA HIS A 288 -19.40 12.53 -23.73
C HIS A 288 -18.66 12.09 -22.46
N ASN A 289 -19.27 11.33 -21.57
CA ASN A 289 -18.74 10.97 -20.24
C ASN A 289 -18.15 12.19 -19.50
N THR A 290 -18.77 13.37 -19.72
CA THR A 290 -18.31 14.61 -19.10
C THR A 290 -18.68 14.61 -17.62
N SER A 291 -17.68 14.73 -16.78
CA SER A 291 -17.88 14.69 -15.33
C SER A 291 -16.94 15.64 -14.59
N VAL A 292 -17.37 16.05 -13.41
CA VAL A 292 -16.56 16.78 -12.42
C VAL A 292 -16.55 15.96 -11.14
N ALA A 293 -15.38 15.78 -10.55
CA ALA A 293 -15.23 15.11 -9.27
C ALA A 293 -14.46 15.99 -8.29
N LEU A 294 -14.97 16.04 -7.05
CA LEU A 294 -14.28 16.62 -5.90
C LEU A 294 -13.96 15.51 -4.91
N MET A 295 -12.69 15.35 -4.59
CA MET A 295 -12.21 14.41 -3.59
C MET A 295 -11.50 15.16 -2.48
N MET A 296 -11.84 14.85 -1.24
CA MET A 296 -11.24 15.44 -0.05
C MET A 296 -10.85 14.36 0.95
N HIS A 297 -9.74 14.56 1.64
CA HIS A 297 -9.27 13.70 2.71
C HIS A 297 -8.66 14.55 3.81
N GLY A 298 -8.94 14.18 5.05
CA GLY A 298 -8.29 14.71 6.23
C GLY A 298 -7.87 13.58 7.15
N SER A 299 -6.69 13.66 7.72
CA SER A 299 -6.24 12.74 8.76
C SER A 299 -5.49 13.43 9.88
N TRP A 300 -5.65 12.89 11.07
CA TRP A 300 -4.86 13.20 12.26
C TRP A 300 -4.26 11.89 12.78
N HIS A 301 -2.93 11.82 12.83
CA HIS A 301 -2.17 10.69 13.32
C HIS A 301 -1.27 11.16 14.45
N ASP A 302 -1.40 10.52 15.60
CA ASP A 302 -0.66 10.82 16.81
C ASP A 302 -0.02 9.53 17.31
N ALA A 303 1.31 9.54 17.48
CA ALA A 303 2.06 8.37 17.91
C ALA A 303 3.08 8.72 18.98
N ASP A 304 2.97 8.04 20.13
CA ASP A 304 3.94 8.04 21.22
C ASP A 304 4.80 6.79 21.11
N ASN A 305 6.11 6.96 20.98
CA ASN A 305 7.03 5.85 20.75
C ASN A 305 8.18 5.86 21.76
N ILE A 306 8.46 4.71 22.34
CA ILE A 306 9.57 4.47 23.26
C ILE A 306 10.37 3.28 22.74
N PHE A 307 11.69 3.44 22.62
CA PHE A 307 12.63 2.40 22.20
C PHE A 307 13.81 2.38 23.17
N GLY A 308 13.75 1.53 24.19
CA GLY A 308 14.73 1.50 25.27
C GLY A 308 14.82 2.87 25.96
N MET A 309 15.95 3.56 25.77
CA MET A 309 16.23 4.89 26.37
C MET A 309 15.84 6.08 25.45
N THR A 310 15.22 5.81 24.31
CA THR A 310 14.87 6.85 23.35
C THR A 310 13.36 7.03 23.26
N ARG A 311 12.90 8.28 23.32
CA ARG A 311 11.50 8.65 23.10
C ARG A 311 11.36 9.47 21.83
N TYR A 312 10.38 9.13 21.02
CA TYR A 312 10.00 9.88 19.83
C TYR A 312 8.49 9.96 19.71
N ASP A 313 7.97 11.16 19.87
CA ASP A 313 6.54 11.43 19.72
C ASP A 313 6.31 12.21 18.42
N VAL A 314 5.28 11.87 17.67
CA VAL A 314 4.96 12.56 16.42
C VAL A 314 3.46 12.74 16.26
N THR A 315 3.06 13.96 15.95
CA THR A 315 1.71 14.29 15.49
C THR A 315 1.77 14.73 14.03
N GLN A 316 1.11 13.99 13.15
CA GLN A 316 0.92 14.37 11.74
C GLN A 316 -0.55 14.74 11.50
N LYS A 317 -0.77 15.90 10.86
CA LYS A 317 -2.08 16.30 10.33
C LYS A 317 -1.95 16.48 8.82
N ASN A 318 -2.78 15.79 8.06
CA ASN A 318 -2.80 15.89 6.60
C ASN A 318 -4.18 16.36 6.12
N GLY A 319 -4.18 17.27 5.16
CA GLY A 319 -5.36 17.71 4.43
C GLY A 319 -5.10 17.61 2.93
N TYR A 320 -5.96 16.92 2.21
CA TYR A 320 -5.89 16.76 0.75
C TYR A 320 -7.23 17.13 0.11
N ALA A 321 -7.17 17.88 -0.98
CA ALA A 321 -8.34 18.17 -1.82
C ALA A 321 -7.94 18.10 -3.29
N GLN A 322 -8.82 17.55 -4.13
CA GLN A 322 -8.62 17.47 -5.57
C GLN A 322 -9.93 17.71 -6.31
N LEU A 323 -9.89 18.61 -7.26
CA LEU A 323 -10.95 18.87 -8.23
C LEU A 323 -10.51 18.34 -9.59
N MET A 324 -11.32 17.51 -10.21
CA MET A 324 -11.06 16.88 -11.51
C MET A 324 -12.20 17.18 -12.48
N PHE A 325 -11.85 17.47 -13.71
CA PHE A 325 -12.76 17.50 -14.85
C PHE A 325 -12.29 16.48 -15.88
N GLU A 326 -13.20 15.68 -16.39
CA GLU A 326 -12.93 14.66 -17.40
C GLU A 326 -14.01 14.67 -18.48
N THR A 327 -13.60 14.53 -19.74
CA THR A 327 -14.54 14.47 -20.86
C THR A 327 -13.95 13.66 -22.03
N ASP A 328 -14.81 12.92 -22.71
CA ASP A 328 -14.50 12.34 -24.02
C ASP A 328 -14.84 13.38 -25.10
N ILE A 329 -13.82 13.86 -25.83
CA ILE A 329 -14.03 14.72 -27.01
C ILE A 329 -14.71 13.93 -28.10
N ASN A 330 -14.31 12.67 -28.25
CA ASN A 330 -14.91 11.66 -29.11
C ASN A 330 -14.47 10.26 -28.62
N GLU A 331 -14.85 9.20 -29.32
CA GLU A 331 -14.53 7.80 -28.98
C GLU A 331 -13.03 7.47 -28.85
N HIS A 332 -12.19 8.30 -29.49
CA HIS A 332 -10.73 8.11 -29.48
C HIS A 332 -9.99 9.03 -28.51
N ASN A 333 -10.58 10.13 -28.10
CA ASN A 333 -9.89 11.23 -27.44
C ASN A 333 -10.57 11.59 -26.12
N ASN A 334 -9.85 11.41 -25.02
CA ASN A 334 -10.27 11.80 -23.69
C ASN A 334 -9.28 12.82 -23.10
N ILE A 335 -9.80 13.83 -22.42
CA ILE A 335 -9.03 14.81 -21.67
C ILE A 335 -9.46 14.77 -20.21
N SER A 336 -8.47 14.82 -19.33
CA SER A 336 -8.66 15.02 -17.90
C SER A 336 -7.75 16.14 -17.41
N VAL A 337 -8.32 17.13 -16.76
CA VAL A 337 -7.59 18.24 -16.13
C VAL A 337 -8.03 18.38 -14.68
N GLY A 338 -7.17 18.91 -13.84
CA GLY A 338 -7.55 19.11 -12.45
C GLY A 338 -6.55 19.90 -11.65
N ALA A 339 -6.98 20.26 -10.46
CA ALA A 339 -6.19 20.95 -9.45
C ALA A 339 -6.21 20.15 -8.15
N SER A 340 -5.14 20.20 -7.40
CA SER A 340 -5.05 19.58 -6.08
C SER A 340 -4.36 20.48 -5.08
N LEU A 341 -4.63 20.25 -3.81
CA LEU A 341 -3.95 20.87 -2.68
C LEU A 341 -3.62 19.78 -1.68
N ASN A 342 -2.35 19.65 -1.31
CA ASN A 342 -1.91 18.85 -0.19
C ASN A 342 -1.33 19.75 0.89
N HIS A 343 -1.72 19.53 2.15
CA HIS A 343 -1.18 20.23 3.31
C HIS A 343 -0.78 19.22 4.36
N ASP A 344 0.48 19.23 4.75
CA ASP A 344 1.04 18.39 5.81
C ASP A 344 1.57 19.28 6.95
N TYR A 345 1.26 18.86 8.15
CA TYR A 345 1.81 19.40 9.39
C TYR A 345 2.39 18.25 10.21
N TYR A 346 3.64 18.40 10.63
CA TYR A 346 4.32 17.49 11.57
C TYR A 346 4.74 18.28 12.81
N ASP A 347 4.53 17.68 13.98
CA ASP A 347 5.11 18.07 15.26
C ASP A 347 5.87 16.85 15.79
N GLU A 348 7.20 16.92 15.79
CA GLU A 348 8.10 15.83 16.12
C GLU A 348 8.89 16.19 17.37
N ARG A 349 8.95 15.28 18.34
CA ARG A 349 9.73 15.42 19.57
C ARG A 349 10.63 14.20 19.72
N PHE A 350 11.92 14.43 19.64
CA PHE A 350 12.92 13.38 19.72
C PHE A 350 13.84 13.62 20.92
N ASN A 351 13.76 12.78 21.95
CA ASN A 351 14.52 12.92 23.18
C ASN A 351 15.00 11.56 23.68
N PRO A 352 16.27 11.41 24.10
CA PRO A 352 16.68 10.33 24.97
C PRO A 352 15.85 10.34 26.27
N LEU A 353 15.50 9.18 26.81
CA LEU A 353 14.81 9.09 28.08
C LEU A 353 15.68 9.72 29.19
N GLY A 354 15.08 10.65 29.97
CA GLY A 354 15.77 11.41 31.01
C GLY A 354 16.31 12.78 30.56
N ALA A 355 16.23 13.11 29.27
CA ALA A 355 16.48 14.49 28.80
C ALA A 355 15.34 15.42 29.20
N THR A 356 15.63 16.73 29.23
CA THR A 356 14.61 17.75 29.45
C THR A 356 13.58 17.70 28.31
N PRO A 357 12.27 17.76 28.60
CA PRO A 357 11.25 17.90 27.56
C PRO A 357 11.59 19.09 26.66
N ASP A 358 11.33 18.96 25.34
CA ASP A 358 11.53 19.98 24.31
C ASP A 358 12.97 20.17 23.75
N ALA A 359 13.98 19.42 24.22
CA ALA A 359 15.35 19.54 23.67
C ALA A 359 15.45 19.19 22.18
N GLY A 360 14.49 18.43 21.61
CA GLY A 360 14.47 18.01 20.21
C GLY A 360 13.13 18.23 19.52
N SER A 361 12.37 19.28 19.85
CA SER A 361 11.08 19.58 19.20
C SER A 361 11.27 20.25 17.84
N LYS A 362 10.60 19.75 16.80
CA LYS A 362 10.59 20.31 15.45
C LYS A 362 9.19 20.28 14.85
N ALA A 363 8.65 21.45 14.52
CA ALA A 363 7.41 21.55 13.76
C ALA A 363 7.70 21.87 12.29
N THR A 364 7.12 21.10 11.38
CA THR A 364 7.27 21.29 9.93
C THR A 364 5.89 21.42 9.28
N LYS A 365 5.76 22.37 8.35
CA LYS A 365 4.54 22.59 7.56
C LYS A 365 4.90 22.59 6.09
N GLU A 366 4.17 21.84 5.31
CA GLU A 366 4.29 21.85 3.85
C GLU A 366 2.92 22.03 3.21
N THR A 367 2.84 22.93 2.24
CA THR A 367 1.63 23.13 1.42
C THR A 367 2.03 23.00 -0.03
N THR A 368 1.36 22.10 -0.76
CA THR A 368 1.69 21.78 -2.15
C THR A 368 0.44 21.88 -3.01
N PRO A 369 0.08 23.08 -3.54
CA PRO A 369 -0.87 23.19 -4.63
C PRO A 369 -0.29 22.59 -5.92
N GLY A 370 -1.16 22.02 -6.76
CA GLY A 370 -0.77 21.41 -8.02
C GLY A 370 -1.85 21.48 -9.07
N LEU A 371 -1.43 21.50 -10.34
CA LEU A 371 -2.28 21.45 -11.52
C LEU A 371 -1.82 20.32 -12.41
N TYR A 372 -2.75 19.61 -13.07
CA TYR A 372 -2.40 18.59 -14.03
C TYR A 372 -3.29 18.63 -15.27
N ALA A 373 -2.72 18.13 -16.36
CA ALA A 373 -3.44 17.79 -17.58
C ALA A 373 -2.99 16.42 -18.08
N GLN A 374 -3.93 15.60 -18.46
CA GLN A 374 -3.71 14.28 -19.04
C GLN A 374 -4.59 14.13 -20.28
N TYR A 375 -3.99 13.66 -21.35
CA TYR A 375 -4.68 13.31 -22.57
C TYR A 375 -4.60 11.80 -22.79
N THR A 376 -5.66 11.20 -23.31
CA THR A 376 -5.68 9.78 -23.63
C THR A 376 -6.18 9.60 -25.06
N TYR A 377 -5.33 9.07 -25.91
CA TYR A 377 -5.69 8.64 -27.27
C TYR A 377 -5.90 7.14 -27.29
N LYS A 378 -7.03 6.70 -27.89
CA LYS A 378 -7.37 5.28 -28.04
C LYS A 378 -7.68 5.00 -29.51
N LEU A 379 -6.99 4.01 -30.10
CA LEU A 379 -7.33 3.45 -31.41
C LEU A 379 -7.93 2.05 -31.18
N GLY A 380 -9.23 2.02 -30.90
CA GLY A 380 -9.92 0.82 -30.48
C GLY A 380 -9.23 0.16 -29.28
N GLU A 381 -9.08 -1.16 -29.29
CA GLU A 381 -8.34 -1.90 -28.26
C GLU A 381 -6.84 -2.04 -28.56
N LYS A 382 -6.42 -1.67 -29.79
CA LYS A 382 -5.07 -1.94 -30.30
C LYS A 382 -4.00 -1.01 -29.74
N LEU A 383 -4.30 0.28 -29.62
CA LEU A 383 -3.32 1.28 -29.17
C LEU A 383 -3.95 2.25 -28.20
N THR A 384 -3.29 2.48 -27.08
CA THR A 384 -3.62 3.58 -26.18
C THR A 384 -2.34 4.34 -25.84
N ILE A 385 -2.37 5.67 -25.96
CA ILE A 385 -1.26 6.56 -25.59
C ILE A 385 -1.81 7.57 -24.59
N MET A 386 -1.11 7.73 -23.47
CA MET A 386 -1.56 8.59 -22.37
C MET A 386 -0.40 9.44 -21.83
N PRO A 387 -0.09 10.60 -22.47
CA PRO A 387 0.77 11.61 -21.88
C PRO A 387 0.04 12.36 -20.78
N GLY A 388 0.78 12.70 -19.74
CA GLY A 388 0.34 13.53 -18.64
C GLY A 388 1.44 14.48 -18.18
N LEU A 389 1.06 15.67 -17.81
CA LEU A 389 1.94 16.68 -17.23
C LEU A 389 1.31 17.24 -15.98
N ARG A 390 2.11 17.37 -14.93
CA ARG A 390 1.69 17.95 -13.67
C ARG A 390 2.73 18.96 -13.22
N TRP A 391 2.29 20.09 -12.70
CA TRP A 391 3.10 21.09 -12.04
C TRP A 391 2.61 21.25 -10.60
N ASP A 392 3.54 21.22 -9.65
CA ASP A 392 3.29 21.39 -8.23
C ASP A 392 4.26 22.42 -7.66
N HIS A 393 3.87 23.07 -6.58
CA HIS A 393 4.71 24.01 -5.86
C HIS A 393 4.72 23.68 -4.37
N SER A 394 5.82 23.11 -3.89
CA SER A 394 6.03 22.88 -2.46
C SER A 394 6.45 24.17 -1.78
N SER A 395 5.84 24.48 -0.64
CA SER A 395 6.26 25.63 0.19
C SER A 395 7.67 25.46 0.78
N LEU A 396 8.23 24.24 0.78
CA LEU A 396 9.58 23.93 1.27
C LEU A 396 10.62 23.90 0.15
N TYR A 397 10.27 23.34 -1.03
CA TYR A 397 11.23 23.01 -2.09
C TYR A 397 10.98 23.79 -3.39
N GLY A 398 9.92 24.61 -3.46
CA GLY A 398 9.59 25.38 -4.66
C GLY A 398 8.85 24.55 -5.72
N GLY A 399 8.88 25.05 -6.97
CA GLY A 399 8.12 24.47 -8.08
C GLY A 399 8.84 23.30 -8.75
N PHE A 400 8.08 22.25 -9.11
CA PHE A 400 8.59 21.11 -9.85
C PHE A 400 7.55 20.57 -10.84
N VAL A 401 8.03 19.82 -11.86
CA VAL A 401 7.21 19.30 -12.96
C VAL A 401 7.33 17.79 -13.01
N THR A 402 6.19 17.12 -13.09
CA THR A 402 6.06 15.66 -13.18
C THR A 402 5.51 15.25 -14.54
N PRO A 403 6.37 15.02 -15.56
CA PRO A 403 5.95 14.44 -16.83
C PRO A 403 5.79 12.93 -16.70
N ARG A 404 4.74 12.38 -17.33
CA ARG A 404 4.49 10.93 -17.41
C ARG A 404 3.92 10.56 -18.77
N LEU A 405 4.31 9.38 -19.27
CA LEU A 405 3.82 8.82 -20.53
C LEU A 405 3.58 7.33 -20.36
N HIS A 406 2.41 6.89 -20.78
CA HIS A 406 2.07 5.46 -20.86
C HIS A 406 1.66 5.13 -22.29
N ILE A 407 2.11 3.98 -22.77
CA ILE A 407 1.73 3.43 -24.07
C ILE A 407 1.33 1.97 -23.87
N LYS A 408 0.19 1.59 -24.41
CA LYS A 408 -0.26 0.21 -24.51
C LYS A 408 -0.49 -0.11 -25.98
N TYR A 409 0.12 -1.21 -26.44
CA TYR A 409 -0.05 -1.71 -27.80
C TYR A 409 -0.45 -3.19 -27.76
N SER A 410 -1.63 -3.50 -28.28
CA SER A 410 -2.22 -4.85 -28.30
C SER A 410 -2.67 -5.15 -29.74
N PRO A 411 -1.74 -5.54 -30.64
CA PRO A 411 -2.08 -5.80 -32.05
C PRO A 411 -3.00 -7.00 -32.22
N SER A 412 -3.02 -7.90 -31.25
CA SER A 412 -3.84 -9.13 -31.24
C SER A 412 -4.26 -9.50 -29.84
N ASP A 413 -5.15 -10.47 -29.72
CA ASP A 413 -5.59 -11.04 -28.43
C ASP A 413 -4.49 -11.84 -27.71
N ILE A 414 -3.45 -12.21 -28.43
CA ILE A 414 -2.33 -13.00 -27.88
C ILE A 414 -1.28 -12.10 -27.26
N PHE A 415 -1.02 -10.90 -27.81
CA PHE A 415 0.13 -10.06 -27.46
C PHE A 415 -0.28 -8.69 -26.96
N THR A 416 0.34 -8.25 -25.87
CA THR A 416 0.19 -6.89 -25.33
C THR A 416 1.56 -6.38 -24.87
N LEU A 417 1.97 -5.21 -25.37
CA LEU A 417 3.12 -4.44 -24.91
C LEU A 417 2.62 -3.24 -24.11
N ARG A 418 3.22 -2.98 -22.96
CA ARG A 418 3.03 -1.73 -22.20
C ARG A 418 4.37 -1.11 -21.91
N THR A 419 4.44 0.21 -22.01
CA THR A 419 5.60 0.98 -21.59
C THR A 419 5.15 2.17 -20.77
N SER A 420 5.99 2.56 -19.82
CA SER A 420 5.79 3.75 -18.99
C SER A 420 7.11 4.46 -18.76
N ILE A 421 7.07 5.78 -18.73
CA ILE A 421 8.17 6.63 -18.30
C ILE A 421 7.60 7.80 -17.52
N GLY A 422 8.24 8.17 -16.42
CA GLY A 422 7.80 9.33 -15.65
C GLY A 422 8.72 9.67 -14.50
N LYS A 423 8.52 10.89 -13.99
CA LYS A 423 9.16 11.38 -12.77
C LYS A 423 8.27 11.14 -11.56
N GLY A 424 8.93 10.97 -10.41
CA GLY A 424 8.31 11.00 -9.09
C GLY A 424 9.12 11.92 -8.17
N TYR A 425 8.41 12.59 -7.26
CA TYR A 425 8.99 13.47 -6.24
C TYR A 425 8.44 13.07 -4.86
N ARG A 426 9.24 13.28 -3.81
CA ARG A 426 8.82 12.98 -2.45
C ARG A 426 9.54 13.89 -1.45
N THR A 427 8.83 14.37 -0.44
CA THR A 427 9.40 15.02 0.72
C THR A 427 9.87 13.96 1.72
N PRO A 428 11.16 13.89 2.09
CA PRO A 428 11.66 12.92 3.05
C PRO A 428 11.31 13.32 4.49
N HIS A 429 10.84 12.36 5.30
CA HIS A 429 10.61 12.50 6.73
C HIS A 429 11.49 11.51 7.48
N ALA A 430 12.72 11.93 7.85
CA ALA A 430 13.76 11.03 8.33
C ALA A 430 13.31 10.12 9.47
N LEU A 431 12.82 10.67 10.58
CA LEU A 431 12.38 9.88 11.74
C LEU A 431 10.97 9.33 11.58
N ALA A 432 10.02 10.16 11.12
CA ALA A 432 8.61 9.76 11.07
C ALA A 432 8.39 8.51 10.19
N GLU A 433 9.11 8.37 9.09
CA GLU A 433 9.01 7.21 8.18
C GLU A 433 9.90 6.03 8.57
N ASN A 434 10.86 6.24 9.47
CA ASN A 434 11.89 5.25 9.82
C ASN A 434 12.00 5.04 11.34
N VAL A 435 10.92 5.30 12.07
CA VAL A 435 10.89 5.25 13.55
C VAL A 435 11.37 3.90 14.12
N THR A 436 11.16 2.81 13.40
CA THR A 436 11.59 1.47 13.81
C THR A 436 13.12 1.33 13.94
N LEU A 437 13.89 2.17 13.25
CA LEU A 437 15.35 2.19 13.35
C LEU A 437 15.85 2.66 14.72
N LEU A 438 15.02 3.38 15.48
CA LEU A 438 15.34 3.80 16.85
C LEU A 438 15.52 2.61 17.81
N ALA A 439 14.93 1.45 17.47
CA ALA A 439 15.14 0.22 18.22
C ALA A 439 16.60 -0.27 18.23
N SER A 440 17.43 0.21 17.30
CA SER A 440 18.86 -0.15 17.22
C SER A 440 19.73 0.51 18.30
N GLY A 441 19.23 1.53 19.01
CA GLY A 441 19.97 2.27 20.02
C GLY A 441 21.16 3.10 19.48
N ARG A 442 21.22 3.32 18.15
CA ARG A 442 22.28 4.09 17.50
C ARG A 442 22.11 5.58 17.72
N GLU A 443 23.20 6.33 17.69
CA GLU A 443 23.16 7.78 17.60
C GLU A 443 22.59 8.22 16.25
N ILE A 444 21.61 9.11 16.28
CA ILE A 444 20.90 9.56 15.08
C ILE A 444 21.46 10.91 14.63
N ILE A 445 21.92 10.97 13.38
CA ILE A 445 22.42 12.19 12.74
C ILE A 445 21.55 12.49 11.52
N ILE A 446 20.97 13.68 11.45
CA ILE A 446 20.10 14.09 10.34
C ILE A 446 20.67 15.35 9.70
N ASP A 447 20.92 15.32 8.39
CA ASP A 447 21.34 16.50 7.65
C ASP A 447 20.25 17.57 7.69
N SER A 448 20.65 18.81 7.99
CA SER A 448 19.73 19.93 8.11
C SER A 448 19.16 20.41 6.76
N ASP A 449 19.79 20.03 5.64
CA ASP A 449 19.49 20.45 4.28
C ASP A 449 19.01 19.29 3.39
N LEU A 450 18.26 18.35 3.96
CA LEU A 450 17.69 17.25 3.19
C LEU A 450 16.86 17.78 2.02
N LYS A 451 17.18 17.30 0.82
CA LYS A 451 16.54 17.72 -0.43
C LYS A 451 15.26 16.94 -0.68
N GLN A 452 14.35 17.54 -1.45
CA GLN A 452 13.25 16.79 -2.03
C GLN A 452 13.79 15.64 -2.89
N GLU A 453 13.30 14.43 -2.67
CA GLU A 453 13.71 13.28 -3.45
C GLU A 453 13.10 13.36 -4.85
N GLU A 454 13.90 13.02 -5.85
CA GLU A 454 13.52 13.02 -7.27
C GLU A 454 14.05 11.76 -7.94
N ALA A 455 13.20 11.07 -8.67
CA ALA A 455 13.61 9.92 -9.47
C ALA A 455 12.87 9.83 -10.81
N TRP A 456 13.54 9.27 -11.81
CA TRP A 456 12.95 8.77 -13.04
C TRP A 456 12.65 7.28 -12.91
N ASN A 457 11.49 6.87 -13.36
CA ASN A 457 11.14 5.47 -13.51
C ASN A 457 10.76 5.19 -14.98
N MET A 458 11.33 4.13 -15.53
CA MET A 458 11.07 3.65 -16.88
C MET A 458 10.72 2.17 -16.82
N GLY A 459 9.66 1.76 -17.51
CA GLY A 459 9.19 0.39 -17.48
C GLY A 459 8.68 -0.10 -18.84
N ALA A 460 8.88 -1.39 -19.08
CA ALA A 460 8.28 -2.10 -20.19
C ALA A 460 7.77 -3.46 -19.72
N SER A 461 6.61 -3.88 -20.22
CA SER A 461 6.07 -5.23 -19.96
C SER A 461 5.44 -5.81 -21.21
N VAL A 462 5.66 -7.11 -21.41
CA VAL A 462 5.07 -7.93 -22.48
C VAL A 462 4.18 -8.98 -21.84
N GLY A 463 2.91 -8.99 -22.21
CA GLY A 463 1.96 -10.04 -21.86
C GLY A 463 1.60 -10.87 -23.09
N MET A 464 1.57 -12.19 -22.93
CA MET A 464 1.17 -13.13 -23.97
C MET A 464 0.14 -14.11 -23.44
N ASN A 465 -0.93 -14.35 -24.22
CA ASN A 465 -1.94 -15.38 -23.98
C ASN A 465 -1.81 -16.45 -25.07
N ILE A 466 -1.06 -17.49 -24.79
CA ILE A 466 -0.71 -18.53 -25.76
C ILE A 466 -1.69 -19.69 -25.64
N PRO A 467 -2.48 -20.02 -26.67
CA PRO A 467 -3.30 -21.22 -26.68
C PRO A 467 -2.41 -22.46 -26.58
N LEU A 468 -2.58 -23.28 -25.54
CA LEU A 468 -1.78 -24.47 -25.29
C LEU A 468 -2.69 -25.59 -24.73
N PHE A 469 -2.75 -26.75 -25.41
CA PHE A 469 -3.56 -27.91 -25.01
C PHE A 469 -5.03 -27.59 -24.66
N GLY A 470 -5.67 -26.75 -25.47
CA GLY A 470 -7.07 -26.32 -25.28
C GLY A 470 -7.32 -25.33 -24.13
N LYS A 471 -6.25 -24.78 -23.52
CA LYS A 471 -6.28 -23.77 -22.48
C LYS A 471 -5.30 -22.65 -22.84
N ASN A 472 -5.35 -21.52 -22.13
CA ASN A 472 -4.43 -20.41 -22.36
C ASN A 472 -3.32 -20.41 -21.31
N LEU A 473 -2.06 -20.42 -21.78
CA LEU A 473 -0.90 -20.07 -20.98
C LEU A 473 -0.77 -18.54 -20.97
N GLU A 474 -0.91 -17.94 -19.80
CA GLU A 474 -0.63 -16.51 -19.60
C GLU A 474 0.84 -16.37 -19.21
N LEU A 475 1.62 -15.67 -20.05
CA LEU A 475 3.03 -15.38 -19.83
C LEU A 475 3.22 -13.88 -19.77
N ASN A 476 3.91 -13.38 -18.74
CA ASN A 476 4.29 -11.98 -18.63
C ASN A 476 5.78 -11.87 -18.35
N ALA A 477 6.42 -10.90 -19.02
CA ALA A 477 7.79 -10.50 -18.76
C ALA A 477 7.82 -8.98 -18.61
N GLU A 478 8.55 -8.48 -17.61
CA GLU A 478 8.60 -7.05 -17.33
C GLU A 478 9.98 -6.63 -16.86
N TYR A 479 10.35 -5.41 -17.21
CA TYR A 479 11.58 -4.79 -16.82
C TYR A 479 11.32 -3.34 -16.41
N TYR A 480 11.90 -2.94 -15.28
CA TYR A 480 11.83 -1.57 -14.74
C TYR A 480 13.22 -1.08 -14.36
N TYR A 481 13.45 0.19 -14.65
CA TYR A 481 14.63 0.93 -14.25
C TYR A 481 14.21 2.18 -13.49
N THR A 482 14.77 2.39 -12.30
CA THR A 482 14.58 3.62 -11.50
C THR A 482 15.93 4.25 -11.26
N ASP A 483 16.06 5.56 -11.52
CA ASP A 483 17.28 6.36 -11.33
C ASP A 483 16.96 7.56 -10.45
N PHE A 484 17.62 7.66 -9.29
CA PHE A 484 17.47 8.77 -8.36
C PHE A 484 18.40 9.92 -8.72
N LYS A 485 17.85 11.13 -8.79
CA LYS A 485 18.62 12.38 -8.89
C LYS A 485 18.93 12.92 -7.51
N HIS A 486 17.92 12.89 -6.62
CA HIS A 486 18.05 13.22 -5.21
C HIS A 486 17.38 12.11 -4.42
N GLN A 487 18.02 11.68 -3.34
CA GLN A 487 17.53 10.66 -2.44
C GLN A 487 18.07 10.91 -1.04
N MET A 488 17.24 10.74 -0.02
CA MET A 488 17.69 10.58 1.35
C MET A 488 18.22 9.17 1.52
N ILE A 489 19.49 9.02 1.88
CA ILE A 489 20.09 7.73 2.19
C ILE A 489 20.25 7.55 3.70
N MET A 490 20.14 6.30 4.14
CA MET A 490 20.40 5.88 5.52
C MET A 490 21.75 5.17 5.51
N ASN A 491 22.74 5.75 6.20
CA ASN A 491 24.08 5.21 6.27
C ASN A 491 24.35 4.73 7.71
N PHE A 492 24.65 3.44 7.85
CA PHE A 492 24.91 2.79 9.13
C PHE A 492 26.42 2.62 9.30
N ASP A 493 26.94 3.05 10.45
CA ASP A 493 28.37 2.91 10.78
C ASP A 493 29.29 3.41 9.65
N GLY A 494 28.88 4.51 9.01
CA GLY A 494 29.60 5.11 7.90
C GLY A 494 30.71 6.07 8.36
N ALA A 495 31.09 6.99 7.47
CA ALA A 495 32.14 7.98 7.72
C ALA A 495 31.90 8.89 8.93
N ARG A 496 30.66 8.97 9.44
CA ARG A 496 30.26 9.78 10.61
C ARG A 496 30.52 9.12 11.96
N GLY A 497 30.90 7.85 11.99
CA GLY A 497 31.29 7.14 13.21
C GLY A 497 30.68 5.76 13.37
N GLU A 498 31.26 4.95 14.27
CA GLU A 498 30.70 3.68 14.71
C GLU A 498 29.45 3.91 15.58
N HIS A 499 28.51 2.98 15.55
CA HIS A 499 27.23 3.06 16.26
C HIS A 499 26.35 4.28 15.89
N THR A 500 26.56 4.85 14.69
CA THR A 500 25.75 5.95 14.17
C THR A 500 24.80 5.47 13.09
N LEU A 501 23.70 6.20 12.94
CA LEU A 501 22.79 6.15 11.79
C LEU A 501 22.61 7.56 11.27
N SER A 502 23.11 7.84 10.06
CA SER A 502 22.93 9.13 9.42
C SER A 502 21.86 9.09 8.34
N PHE A 503 21.05 10.15 8.31
CA PHE A 503 20.15 10.49 7.22
C PHE A 503 20.78 11.63 6.43
N GLU A 504 21.20 11.33 5.22
CA GLU A 504 22.02 12.26 4.42
C GLU A 504 21.55 12.30 2.96
N ASN A 505 21.91 13.39 2.26
CA ASN A 505 21.63 13.48 0.84
C ASN A 505 22.53 12.52 0.05
N LEU A 506 21.99 11.86 -0.97
CA LEU A 506 22.75 11.06 -1.91
C LEU A 506 23.86 11.91 -2.56
N ASP A 507 25.10 11.46 -2.39
CA ASP A 507 26.27 11.97 -3.12
C ASP A 507 26.84 10.85 -4.01
N GLY A 508 26.40 10.83 -5.27
CA GLY A 508 26.76 9.80 -6.23
C GLY A 508 25.55 9.21 -6.97
N LYS A 509 25.51 7.89 -7.10
CA LYS A 509 24.50 7.17 -7.88
C LYS A 509 23.60 6.31 -6.99
N SER A 510 22.32 6.30 -7.28
CA SER A 510 21.37 5.34 -6.71
C SER A 510 20.40 4.90 -7.79
N TYR A 511 20.26 3.59 -8.00
CA TYR A 511 19.38 3.04 -9.02
C TYR A 511 18.88 1.64 -8.68
N SER A 512 17.81 1.24 -9.36
CA SER A 512 17.25 -0.10 -9.31
C SER A 512 16.97 -0.63 -10.71
N HIS A 513 17.41 -1.84 -10.99
CA HIS A 513 16.95 -2.66 -12.13
C HIS A 513 16.13 -3.82 -11.59
N THR A 514 14.92 -3.98 -12.10
CA THR A 514 14.04 -5.11 -11.76
C THR A 514 13.61 -5.81 -13.03
N PHE A 515 13.83 -7.11 -13.09
CA PHE A 515 13.31 -7.98 -14.13
C PHE A 515 12.43 -9.04 -13.50
N GLN A 516 11.23 -9.28 -14.04
CA GLN A 516 10.31 -10.32 -13.56
C GLN A 516 9.69 -11.06 -14.74
N VAL A 517 9.56 -12.38 -14.60
CA VAL A 517 8.77 -13.24 -15.50
C VAL A 517 7.80 -14.03 -14.67
N ASP A 518 6.56 -14.09 -15.10
CA ASP A 518 5.55 -14.94 -14.51
C ASP A 518 4.75 -15.70 -15.58
N ALA A 519 4.41 -16.93 -15.25
CA ALA A 519 3.63 -17.84 -16.10
C ALA A 519 2.48 -18.43 -15.30
N THR A 520 1.25 -18.34 -15.83
CA THR A 520 0.05 -18.90 -15.20
C THR A 520 -0.64 -19.84 -16.17
N TYR A 521 -0.90 -21.07 -15.71
CA TYR A 521 -1.55 -22.09 -16.52
C TYR A 521 -2.62 -22.86 -15.76
N PRO A 522 -3.83 -23.02 -16.33
CA PRO A 522 -4.88 -23.87 -15.74
C PRO A 522 -4.54 -25.35 -15.98
N LEU A 523 -4.00 -26.05 -14.98
CA LEU A 523 -3.58 -27.45 -15.07
C LEU A 523 -4.75 -28.40 -15.29
N LEU A 524 -5.73 -28.38 -14.37
CA LEU A 524 -6.91 -29.23 -14.35
C LEU A 524 -8.19 -28.41 -14.22
N SER A 525 -9.37 -29.04 -14.35
CA SER A 525 -10.64 -28.35 -14.09
C SER A 525 -10.66 -27.79 -12.67
N GLY A 526 -10.65 -26.45 -12.55
CA GLY A 526 -10.63 -25.75 -11.27
C GLY A 526 -9.27 -25.62 -10.58
N MET A 527 -8.17 -26.08 -11.19
CA MET A 527 -6.81 -25.95 -10.66
C MET A 527 -5.94 -25.08 -11.56
N THR A 528 -5.23 -24.11 -10.99
CA THR A 528 -4.32 -23.19 -11.70
C THR A 528 -2.97 -23.20 -11.01
N ALA A 529 -1.89 -23.27 -11.79
CA ALA A 529 -0.52 -23.07 -11.32
C ALA A 529 -0.01 -21.71 -11.81
N THR A 530 0.71 -21.01 -10.95
CA THR A 530 1.45 -19.80 -11.29
C THR A 530 2.89 -19.96 -10.81
N ALA A 531 3.84 -19.76 -11.72
CA ALA A 531 5.26 -19.71 -11.42
C ALA A 531 5.77 -18.30 -11.75
N ALA A 532 6.58 -17.73 -10.87
CA ALA A 532 7.19 -16.42 -11.10
C ALA A 532 8.65 -16.42 -10.65
N PHE A 533 9.46 -15.66 -11.36
CA PHE A 533 10.85 -15.37 -11.02
C PHE A 533 11.13 -13.89 -11.16
N ARG A 534 11.81 -13.30 -10.16
CA ARG A 534 12.22 -11.90 -10.19
C ARG A 534 13.69 -11.77 -9.83
N PHE A 535 14.36 -10.85 -10.51
CA PHE A 535 15.72 -10.41 -10.26
C PHE A 535 15.75 -8.91 -10.00
N ASN A 536 16.48 -8.48 -8.95
CA ASN A 536 16.71 -7.08 -8.61
C ASN A 536 18.21 -6.80 -8.53
N ASP A 537 18.68 -5.70 -9.14
CA ASP A 537 20.00 -5.11 -8.89
C ASP A 537 19.80 -3.68 -8.41
N VAL A 538 19.87 -3.49 -7.09
CA VAL A 538 19.66 -2.19 -6.43
C VAL A 538 20.97 -1.76 -5.82
N LYS A 539 21.48 -0.60 -6.26
CA LYS A 539 22.73 -0.04 -5.76
C LYS A 539 22.55 1.40 -5.35
N CYS A 540 23.33 1.78 -4.33
CA CYS A 540 23.39 3.13 -3.82
C CYS A 540 24.83 3.46 -3.43
N THR A 541 25.24 4.71 -3.60
CA THR A 541 26.53 5.21 -3.17
C THR A 541 26.48 5.52 -1.67
N TYR A 542 27.37 4.91 -0.90
CA TYR A 542 27.62 5.16 0.52
C TYR A 542 29.09 5.52 0.67
N ASP A 543 29.42 6.65 1.29
CA ASP A 543 30.79 7.14 1.51
C ASP A 543 31.64 7.10 0.21
N GLY A 544 31.07 7.57 -0.89
CA GLY A 544 31.71 7.62 -2.22
C GLY A 544 31.83 6.26 -2.92
N VAL A 545 31.38 5.15 -2.33
CA VAL A 545 31.45 3.80 -2.91
C VAL A 545 30.07 3.28 -3.30
N LEU A 546 29.90 2.91 -4.58
CA LEU A 546 28.68 2.30 -5.07
C LEU A 546 28.58 0.85 -4.59
N ARG A 547 27.58 0.55 -3.75
CA ARG A 547 27.36 -0.76 -3.12
C ARG A 547 25.94 -1.28 -3.38
N LEU A 548 25.74 -2.58 -3.25
CA LEU A 548 24.40 -3.18 -3.20
C LEU A 548 23.65 -2.63 -1.99
N LYS A 549 22.37 -2.29 -2.20
CA LYS A 549 21.52 -1.82 -1.09
C LYS A 549 21.28 -2.97 -0.10
N PRO A 550 21.62 -2.78 1.19
CA PRO A 550 21.41 -3.80 2.21
C PRO A 550 19.95 -4.26 2.30
N LEU A 551 19.73 -5.47 2.80
CA LEU A 551 18.43 -6.06 3.06
C LEU A 551 17.49 -6.03 1.83
N THR A 552 18.05 -6.15 0.62
CA THR A 552 17.27 -6.23 -0.63
C THR A 552 17.57 -7.56 -1.32
N SER A 553 16.54 -8.42 -1.42
CA SER A 553 16.64 -9.71 -2.11
C SER A 553 16.96 -9.51 -3.58
N ARG A 554 18.02 -10.15 -4.06
CA ARG A 554 18.38 -10.12 -5.49
C ARG A 554 17.50 -11.03 -6.33
N TYR A 555 17.08 -12.15 -5.77
CA TYR A 555 16.28 -13.17 -6.46
C TYR A 555 15.03 -13.48 -5.64
N LYS A 556 13.92 -13.71 -6.31
CA LYS A 556 12.71 -14.24 -5.71
C LYS A 556 12.07 -15.24 -6.66
N GLY A 557 11.78 -16.44 -6.16
CA GLY A 557 10.97 -17.43 -6.84
C GLY A 557 9.63 -17.60 -6.13
N LEU A 558 8.53 -17.72 -6.88
CA LEU A 558 7.20 -18.00 -6.36
C LEU A 558 6.58 -19.12 -7.19
N LEU A 559 6.10 -20.15 -6.51
CA LEU A 559 5.27 -21.18 -7.12
C LEU A 559 3.96 -21.29 -6.32
N THR A 560 2.83 -21.05 -6.96
CA THR A 560 1.52 -21.20 -6.34
C THR A 560 0.66 -22.17 -7.13
N MET A 561 -0.07 -23.02 -6.41
CA MET A 561 -1.11 -23.86 -6.95
C MET A 561 -2.43 -23.53 -6.27
N SER A 562 -3.43 -23.15 -7.02
CA SER A 562 -4.76 -22.83 -6.49
C SER A 562 -5.81 -23.73 -7.12
N GLY A 563 -6.66 -24.33 -6.30
CA GLY A 563 -7.78 -25.15 -6.73
C GLY A 563 -9.07 -24.79 -5.98
N ARG A 564 -10.21 -25.33 -6.43
CA ARG A 564 -11.48 -25.10 -5.73
C ARG A 564 -11.49 -25.58 -4.28
N LYS A 565 -10.51 -26.43 -3.88
CA LYS A 565 -10.43 -27.04 -2.53
C LYS A 565 -9.03 -26.98 -1.89
N ILE A 566 -7.96 -26.60 -2.61
CA ILE A 566 -6.58 -26.65 -2.09
C ILE A 566 -5.80 -25.44 -2.61
N VAL A 567 -5.12 -24.73 -1.71
CA VAL A 567 -4.09 -23.74 -2.04
C VAL A 567 -2.78 -24.22 -1.42
N LEU A 568 -1.78 -24.47 -2.27
CA LEU A 568 -0.40 -24.74 -1.87
C LEU A 568 0.48 -23.61 -2.40
N SER A 569 1.27 -23.00 -1.54
CA SER A 569 2.26 -22.00 -1.94
C SER A 569 3.61 -22.34 -1.31
N SER A 570 4.68 -22.20 -2.09
CA SER A 570 6.05 -22.21 -1.60
C SER A 570 6.75 -20.93 -2.07
N ILE A 571 7.46 -20.29 -1.17
CA ILE A 571 8.27 -19.10 -1.43
C ILE A 571 9.72 -19.52 -1.15
N LEU A 572 10.59 -19.32 -2.13
CA LEU A 572 12.05 -19.46 -1.98
C LEU A 572 12.64 -18.06 -2.06
N ASP A 573 13.06 -17.54 -0.90
CA ASP A 573 13.85 -16.31 -0.79
C ASP A 573 15.33 -16.69 -0.63
N CYS A 574 16.18 -16.24 -1.55
CA CYS A 574 17.65 -16.38 -1.51
C CYS A 574 18.33 -15.02 -1.58
#